data_6d148ca937f28bfff2c157484c44de87
#
_entry.id   6d148ca937f28bfff2c157484c44de87
#
_cell.length_a   1.000
_cell.length_b   1.000
_cell.length_c   1.000
_cell.angle_alpha   90.00
_cell.angle_beta   90.00
_cell.angle_gamma   90.00
#
_symmetry.space_group_name_H-M   'P 1'
#
loop_
_entity.id
_entity.type
_entity.pdbx_description
1 polymer ?
#
loop_
_entity_poly.entity_id
_entity_poly.type
_entity_poly.pdbx_seq_one_letter_code
_entity_poly.pdbx_strand_id
1 'polypeptide(L)'
;MATVEAGTLKRTPLYEAHVDAGAKLVPFAGWEMPVEYDGIKAEHLRVRSTCGVFDVSHMGEIETEGPQAADLLQRLLSNDVSKIQLGGAQYSCLCRED
;
A
#
# COMPACT_ATOMS: atom_id res chain seq x y z
N MET A 1 -0.54 13.16 -10.92
CA MET A 1 0.55 12.24 -10.53
C MET A 1 1.86 12.98 -10.60
N ALA A 2 2.62 12.99 -9.52
CA ALA A 2 3.98 13.51 -9.57
C ALA A 2 4.80 12.60 -10.51
N THR A 3 5.35 13.18 -11.57
CA THR A 3 6.35 12.52 -12.41
C THR A 3 7.58 12.31 -11.54
N VAL A 4 7.86 11.07 -11.19
CA VAL A 4 9.12 10.72 -10.56
C VAL A 4 10.20 10.89 -11.62
N GLU A 5 11.11 11.84 -11.40
CA GLU A 5 12.29 11.97 -12.24
C GLU A 5 13.03 10.63 -12.29
N ALA A 6 13.40 10.22 -13.49
CA ALA A 6 14.16 9.00 -13.74
C ALA A 6 15.59 9.15 -13.16
N GLY A 7 15.75 8.94 -11.87
CA GLY A 7 17.06 9.08 -11.24
C GLY A 7 17.31 8.11 -10.11
N THR A 8 16.42 8.00 -9.15
CA THR A 8 16.62 7.13 -7.98
C THR A 8 15.30 6.63 -7.44
N LEU A 9 14.98 5.39 -7.77
CA LEU A 9 13.88 4.70 -7.13
C LEU A 9 14.30 4.30 -5.71
N LYS A 10 13.38 4.44 -4.77
CA LYS A 10 13.55 3.96 -3.41
C LYS A 10 13.46 2.43 -3.38
N ARG A 11 14.09 1.82 -2.41
CA ARG A 11 14.09 0.38 -2.22
C ARG A 11 13.51 0.05 -0.85
N THR A 12 12.65 -0.97 -0.80
CA THR A 12 12.10 -1.43 0.48
C THR A 12 13.16 -2.20 1.27
N PRO A 13 12.97 -2.42 2.59
CA PRO A 13 13.86 -3.27 3.37
C PRO A 13 13.95 -4.70 2.85
N LEU A 14 12.97 -5.15 2.07
CA LEU A 14 12.92 -6.50 1.49
C LEU A 14 13.50 -6.58 0.07
N TYR A 15 14.08 -5.50 -0.45
CA TYR A 15 14.60 -5.44 -1.82
C TYR A 15 15.51 -6.63 -2.17
N GLU A 16 16.51 -6.90 -1.33
CA GLU A 16 17.45 -8.00 -1.57
C GLU A 16 16.73 -9.36 -1.58
N ALA A 17 15.76 -9.55 -0.70
CA ALA A 17 14.95 -10.76 -0.68
C ALA A 17 14.15 -10.95 -1.98
N HIS A 18 13.64 -9.86 -2.56
CA HIS A 18 12.96 -9.92 -3.86
C HIS A 18 13.93 -10.32 -4.98
N VAL A 19 15.12 -9.72 -4.99
CA VAL A 19 16.16 -10.05 -5.99
C VAL A 19 16.57 -11.51 -5.87
N ASP A 20 16.85 -11.98 -4.66
CA ASP A 20 17.26 -13.37 -4.40
C ASP A 20 16.18 -14.38 -4.77
N ALA A 21 14.92 -14.01 -4.63
CA ALA A 21 13.79 -14.84 -5.04
C ALA A 21 13.50 -14.79 -6.55
N GLY A 22 14.27 -14.03 -7.33
CA GLY A 22 14.13 -13.95 -8.77
C GLY A 22 12.96 -13.06 -9.24
N ALA A 23 12.55 -12.10 -8.44
CA ALA A 23 11.45 -11.21 -8.79
C ALA A 23 11.77 -10.31 -9.98
N LYS A 24 10.78 -10.04 -10.80
CA LYS A 24 10.82 -8.97 -11.77
C LYS A 24 10.47 -7.65 -11.08
N LEU A 25 11.43 -6.74 -11.02
CA LEU A 25 11.27 -5.45 -10.37
C LEU A 25 10.88 -4.38 -11.39
N VAL A 26 9.95 -3.51 -11.00
CA VAL A 26 9.46 -2.42 -11.83
C VAL A 26 9.31 -1.14 -11.00
N PRO A 27 9.38 0.05 -11.64
CA PRO A 27 9.06 1.30 -10.96
C PRO A 27 7.58 1.31 -10.57
N PHE A 28 7.31 1.57 -9.31
CA PHE A 28 5.96 1.72 -8.77
C PHE A 28 5.94 2.79 -7.68
N ALA A 29 5.20 3.88 -7.90
CA ALA A 29 5.05 4.98 -6.95
C ALA A 29 6.39 5.53 -6.40
N GLY A 30 7.44 5.53 -7.21
CA GLY A 30 8.76 5.99 -6.82
C GLY A 30 9.64 4.93 -6.15
N TRP A 31 9.20 3.69 -6.12
CA TRP A 31 9.89 2.55 -5.53
C TRP A 31 10.19 1.48 -6.57
N GLU A 32 11.27 0.71 -6.35
CA GLU A 32 11.49 -0.55 -7.07
C GLU A 32 10.70 -1.66 -6.39
N MET A 33 9.64 -2.11 -7.05
CA MET A 33 8.72 -3.11 -6.48
C MET A 33 8.65 -4.36 -7.32
N PRO A 34 8.50 -5.54 -6.70
CA PRO A 34 8.32 -6.78 -7.42
C PRO A 34 6.92 -6.83 -8.03
N VAL A 35 6.85 -7.06 -9.35
CA VAL A 35 5.57 -7.23 -10.04
C VAL A 35 5.17 -8.70 -10.13
N GLU A 36 6.14 -9.58 -10.23
CA GLU A 36 5.94 -11.03 -10.30
C GLU A 36 7.21 -11.79 -9.94
N TYR A 37 7.06 -13.04 -9.54
CA TYR A 37 8.12 -14.02 -9.30
C TYR A 37 8.01 -15.17 -10.30
N ASP A 38 6.95 -15.98 -10.17
CA ASP A 38 6.68 -17.13 -11.04
C ASP A 38 5.72 -16.78 -12.19
N GLY A 39 5.07 -15.64 -12.11
CA GLY A 39 4.08 -15.17 -13.06
C GLY A 39 2.82 -14.66 -12.38
N ILE A 40 2.28 -13.56 -12.89
CA ILE A 40 1.15 -12.85 -12.30
C ILE A 40 -0.06 -13.76 -12.11
N LYS A 41 -0.43 -14.52 -13.13
CA LYS A 41 -1.61 -15.40 -13.08
C LYS A 41 -1.44 -16.54 -12.07
N ALA A 42 -0.27 -17.19 -12.05
CA ALA A 42 0.00 -18.29 -11.13
C ALA A 42 -0.02 -17.80 -9.67
N GLU A 43 0.58 -16.65 -9.40
CA GLU A 43 0.60 -16.05 -8.06
C GLU A 43 -0.79 -15.61 -7.61
N HIS A 44 -1.57 -15.00 -8.51
CA HIS A 44 -2.96 -14.65 -8.23
C HIS A 44 -3.79 -15.87 -7.82
N LEU A 45 -3.70 -16.97 -8.57
CA LEU A 45 -4.41 -18.20 -8.26
C LEU A 45 -3.95 -18.80 -6.93
N ARG A 46 -2.67 -18.69 -6.59
CA ARG A 46 -2.12 -19.16 -5.32
C ARG A 46 -2.71 -18.38 -4.14
N VAL A 47 -2.77 -17.05 -4.23
CA VAL A 47 -3.41 -16.21 -3.21
C VAL A 47 -4.87 -16.62 -2.99
N ARG A 48 -5.59 -16.92 -4.07
CA ARG A 48 -7.00 -17.32 -4.02
C ARG A 48 -7.22 -18.72 -3.44
N SER A 49 -6.26 -19.61 -3.55
CA SER A 49 -6.43 -21.03 -3.17
C SER A 49 -5.66 -21.41 -1.90
N THR A 50 -4.62 -20.70 -1.55
CA THR A 50 -3.76 -21.00 -0.39
C THR A 50 -3.40 -19.72 0.38
N CYS A 51 -2.17 -19.24 0.22
CA CYS A 51 -1.69 -18.09 0.96
C CYS A 51 -0.75 -17.24 0.08
N GLY A 52 -0.78 -15.94 0.27
CA GLY A 52 0.14 -15.00 -0.36
C GLY A 52 0.70 -14.01 0.64
N VAL A 53 1.93 -13.58 0.41
CA VAL A 53 2.61 -12.54 1.20
C VAL A 53 2.94 -11.38 0.28
N PHE A 54 2.68 -10.17 0.75
CA PHE A 54 2.87 -8.95 -0.03
C PHE A 54 3.77 -7.98 0.72
N ASP A 55 4.76 -7.42 0.02
CA ASP A 55 5.55 -6.31 0.54
C ASP A 55 4.76 -5.01 0.38
N VAL A 56 4.38 -4.41 1.48
CA VAL A 56 3.67 -3.12 1.53
C VAL A 56 4.51 -2.03 2.19
N SER A 57 5.82 -2.22 2.28
CA SER A 57 6.74 -1.29 2.95
C SER A 57 6.79 0.09 2.28
N HIS A 58 6.33 0.21 1.04
CA HIS A 58 6.25 1.49 0.31
C HIS A 58 5.06 2.35 0.74
N MET A 59 4.13 1.79 1.49
CA MET A 59 2.93 2.51 1.96
C MET A 59 3.26 3.34 3.20
N GLY A 60 2.66 4.52 3.29
CA GLY A 60 2.74 5.38 4.47
C GLY A 60 1.72 4.99 5.52
N GLU A 61 2.02 5.32 6.77
CA GLU A 61 1.13 5.14 7.90
C GLU A 61 0.95 6.49 8.60
N ILE A 62 -0.27 6.83 8.96
CA ILE A 62 -0.61 8.07 9.66
C ILE A 62 -1.45 7.72 10.88
N GLU A 63 -0.93 8.06 12.05
CA GLU A 63 -1.69 7.96 13.30
C GLU A 63 -2.36 9.30 13.61
N THR A 64 -3.61 9.25 14.01
CA THR A 64 -4.39 10.43 14.36
C THR A 64 -4.96 10.24 15.77
N GLU A 65 -4.54 11.07 16.70
CA GLU A 65 -4.91 10.97 18.10
C GLU A 65 -5.53 12.27 18.62
N GLY A 66 -6.28 12.17 19.71
CA GLY A 66 -6.84 13.29 20.42
C GLY A 66 -8.37 13.36 20.36
N PRO A 67 -8.99 14.29 21.11
CA PRO A 67 -10.45 14.36 21.23
C PRO A 67 -11.17 14.71 19.93
N GLN A 68 -10.49 15.32 18.97
CA GLN A 68 -11.03 15.72 17.67
C GLN A 68 -10.58 14.82 16.52
N ALA A 69 -9.89 13.71 16.80
CA ALA A 69 -9.36 12.81 15.77
C ALA A 69 -10.46 12.24 14.87
N ALA A 70 -11.55 11.75 15.46
CA ALA A 70 -12.68 11.22 14.70
C ALA A 70 -13.34 12.28 13.81
N ASP A 71 -13.51 13.50 14.32
CA ASP A 71 -14.11 14.61 13.56
C ASP A 71 -13.22 15.00 12.38
N LEU A 72 -11.91 15.06 12.57
CA LEU A 72 -10.96 15.35 11.50
C LEU A 72 -11.04 14.28 10.39
N LEU A 73 -11.00 13.02 10.75
CA LEU A 73 -11.08 11.92 9.80
C LEU A 73 -12.42 11.90 9.07
N GLN A 74 -13.52 12.19 9.76
CA GLN A 74 -14.85 12.27 9.16
C GLN A 74 -14.93 13.35 8.09
N ARG A 75 -14.21 14.47 8.25
CA ARG A 75 -14.17 15.56 7.27
C ARG A 75 -13.30 15.25 6.05
N LEU A 76 -12.20 14.53 6.25
CA LEU A 76 -11.18 14.30 5.22
C LEU A 76 -11.41 13.02 4.40
N LEU A 77 -12.04 12.02 4.99
CA LEU A 77 -12.22 10.73 4.35
C LEU A 77 -13.53 10.64 3.58
N SER A 78 -13.53 9.85 2.51
CA SER A 78 -14.69 9.65 1.64
C SER A 78 -15.77 8.75 2.24
N ASN A 79 -15.44 7.96 3.26
CA ASN A 79 -16.36 7.02 3.88
C ASN A 79 -16.73 7.49 5.31
N ASP A 80 -17.81 6.92 5.84
CA ASP A 80 -18.32 7.27 7.15
C ASP A 80 -17.52 6.56 8.26
N VAL A 81 -16.66 7.31 8.93
CA VAL A 81 -15.79 6.81 10.01
C VAL A 81 -16.60 6.31 11.21
N SER A 82 -17.81 6.85 11.43
CA SER A 82 -18.66 6.43 12.55
C SER A 82 -19.13 4.98 12.47
N LYS A 83 -19.04 4.37 11.29
CA LYS A 83 -19.39 2.96 11.06
C LYS A 83 -18.28 1.98 11.47
N ILE A 84 -17.08 2.47 11.73
CA ILE A 84 -15.95 1.63 12.13
C ILE A 84 -16.06 1.31 13.62
N GLN A 85 -16.02 0.04 13.97
CA GLN A 85 -15.95 -0.42 15.35
C GLN A 85 -14.50 -0.55 15.81
N LEU A 86 -14.26 -0.55 17.12
CA LEU A 86 -12.93 -0.78 17.67
C LEU A 86 -12.32 -2.09 17.12
N GLY A 87 -11.07 -2.01 16.67
CA GLY A 87 -10.39 -3.13 16.03
C GLY A 87 -10.81 -3.40 14.58
N GLY A 88 -11.75 -2.63 14.05
CA GLY A 88 -12.21 -2.72 12.68
C GLY A 88 -11.36 -1.91 11.71
N ALA A 89 -11.60 -2.14 10.42
CA ALA A 89 -10.96 -1.41 9.34
C ALA A 89 -11.97 -1.01 8.27
N GLN A 90 -11.67 0.04 7.54
CA GLN A 90 -12.54 0.57 6.51
C GLN A 90 -11.70 1.08 5.34
N TYR A 91 -12.07 0.70 4.14
CA TYR A 91 -11.48 1.27 2.93
C TYR A 91 -12.03 2.66 2.67
N SER A 92 -11.15 3.64 2.46
CA SER A 92 -11.54 5.03 2.25
C SER A 92 -10.50 5.77 1.43
N CYS A 93 -10.87 6.94 0.93
CA CYS A 93 -9.95 7.85 0.26
C CYS A 93 -9.76 9.10 1.11
N LEU A 94 -8.52 9.59 1.19
CA LEU A 94 -8.21 10.89 1.75
C LEU A 94 -8.44 11.93 0.66
N CYS A 95 -9.41 12.82 0.88
CA CYS A 95 -9.87 13.76 -0.15
C CYS A 95 -9.27 15.15 0.02
N ARG A 96 -9.06 15.82 -1.12
CA ARG A 96 -8.76 17.26 -1.17
C ARG A 96 -9.96 17.99 -1.73
N GLU A 97 -9.96 19.33 -1.62
CA GLU A 97 -11.07 20.16 -2.10
C GLU A 97 -11.14 20.26 -3.63
N ASP A 98 -10.02 19.99 -4.32
CA ASP A 98 -9.89 20.11 -5.78
C ASP A 98 -9.93 18.75 -6.51
#